data_bd6ca200ec24a5e21c7bcdb69f6cd745
#
_entry.id   bd6ca200ec24a5e21c7bcdb69f6cd745
#
_cell.length_a   1.000
_cell.length_b   1.000
_cell.length_c   1.000
_cell.angle_alpha   90.00
_cell.angle_beta   90.00
_cell.angle_gamma   90.00
#
_symmetry.space_group_name_H-M   'P 1'
#
loop_
_entity.id
_entity.type
_entity.pdbx_description
1 polymer ?
#
loop_
_entity_poly.entity_id
_entity_poly.type
_entity_poly.pdbx_seq_one_letter_code
_entity_poly.pdbx_strand_id
1 'polypeptide(L)'
;MTEQHVEINAEDTEEEISANKRIRQTGWIVIGVLAVFLLGLGSGYLKWGQDETVELRQQKELTTLYEQVNPKDGYALPISYGDLGPRLLEGGVISYDAFAAIYENSGNPLSAEQTEILKNGSDEEIVITAQNAHFLLNFFWAVGLANKNSILTDGPMVQNSGGQIARFASTGGWTLATKPVTELYASMDLIPLTAEQQKLVEEVAAAIYRPCCNNHTLFPDCNHGMAMLGVLELMASQGATADAMFEAAKYINAYWFPQQTLETAIYLQLNEKIDFASADARLVVGNKLSSASGAGMVHEDLQAKGLLKQAPGQGGSCAN
;
A
#
# COMPACT_ATOMS: atom_id res chain seq x y z
N MET A 1 35.39 -1.67 52.69
CA MET A 1 35.62 -1.71 51.24
C MET A 1 34.94 -2.95 50.70
N THR A 2 33.75 -2.80 50.17
CA THR A 2 32.96 -3.85 49.58
C THR A 2 32.70 -3.48 48.12
N GLU A 3 33.40 -4.18 47.21
CA GLU A 3 33.19 -4.05 45.76
C GLU A 3 31.87 -4.72 45.42
N GLN A 4 30.96 -3.93 44.84
CA GLN A 4 29.75 -4.43 44.19
C GLN A 4 30.08 -4.77 42.73
N HIS A 5 30.10 -6.03 42.40
CA HIS A 5 30.10 -6.50 41.01
C HIS A 5 28.68 -6.28 40.45
N VAL A 6 28.59 -5.46 39.40
CA VAL A 6 27.38 -5.35 38.57
C VAL A 6 27.48 -6.47 37.53
N GLU A 7 26.65 -7.49 37.67
CA GLU A 7 26.40 -8.46 36.60
C GLU A 7 25.51 -7.82 35.53
N ILE A 8 26.09 -7.61 34.37
CA ILE A 8 25.31 -7.21 33.17
C ILE A 8 24.71 -8.48 32.60
N ASN A 9 23.38 -8.55 32.57
CA ASN A 9 22.63 -9.71 32.06
C ASN A 9 22.88 -9.86 30.54
N ALA A 10 23.33 -11.01 30.11
CA ALA A 10 23.62 -11.33 28.72
C ALA A 10 22.35 -11.36 27.84
N GLU A 11 21.15 -11.49 28.42
CA GLU A 11 19.86 -11.47 27.71
C GLU A 11 19.50 -10.08 27.17
N ASP A 12 19.79 -8.99 27.91
CA ASP A 12 19.54 -7.62 27.46
C ASP A 12 20.38 -7.20 26.23
N THR A 13 21.56 -7.84 26.07
CA THR A 13 22.44 -7.58 24.93
C THR A 13 22.00 -8.31 23.65
N GLU A 14 21.33 -9.46 23.75
CA GLU A 14 20.84 -10.20 22.58
C GLU A 14 19.57 -9.56 21.99
N GLU A 15 18.68 -9.01 22.82
CA GLU A 15 17.50 -8.27 22.34
C GLU A 15 17.88 -6.95 21.65
N GLU A 16 18.80 -6.17 22.20
CA GLU A 16 19.31 -4.94 21.54
C GLU A 16 20.03 -5.26 20.22
N ILE A 17 20.76 -6.33 20.15
CA ILE A 17 21.43 -6.78 18.92
C ILE A 17 20.41 -7.23 17.87
N SER A 18 19.33 -7.90 18.29
CA SER A 18 18.23 -8.35 17.42
C SER A 18 17.42 -7.17 16.87
N ALA A 19 17.05 -6.19 17.70
CA ALA A 19 16.34 -4.99 17.30
C ALA A 19 17.17 -4.12 16.33
N ASN A 20 18.43 -3.90 16.62
CA ASN A 20 19.38 -3.21 15.73
C ASN A 20 19.58 -3.96 14.39
N LYS A 21 19.51 -5.29 14.40
CA LYS A 21 19.62 -6.11 13.19
C LYS A 21 18.41 -5.95 12.27
N ARG A 22 17.18 -5.82 12.82
CA ARG A 22 15.95 -5.62 12.06
C ARG A 22 15.85 -4.20 11.47
N ILE A 23 16.15 -3.17 12.24
CA ILE A 23 16.22 -1.77 11.76
C ILE A 23 17.26 -1.64 10.64
N ARG A 24 18.41 -2.32 10.78
CA ARG A 24 19.41 -2.39 9.70
C ARG A 24 18.89 -3.13 8.47
N GLN A 25 18.07 -4.19 8.58
CA GLN A 25 17.53 -4.92 7.43
C GLN A 25 16.56 -4.08 6.61
N THR A 26 15.65 -3.33 7.22
CA THR A 26 14.72 -2.42 6.50
C THR A 26 15.47 -1.26 5.84
N GLY A 27 16.45 -0.68 6.53
CA GLY A 27 17.35 0.34 5.95
C GLY A 27 18.19 -0.20 4.78
N TRP A 28 18.61 -1.47 4.84
CA TRP A 28 19.39 -2.11 3.77
C TRP A 28 18.57 -2.42 2.52
N ILE A 29 17.25 -2.60 2.61
CA ILE A 29 16.38 -2.81 1.43
C ILE A 29 16.26 -1.49 0.65
N VAL A 30 16.03 -0.37 1.32
CA VAL A 30 15.97 0.96 0.67
C VAL A 30 17.34 1.35 0.10
N ILE A 31 18.41 1.12 0.84
CA ILE A 31 19.80 1.35 0.37
C ILE A 31 20.16 0.38 -0.76
N GLY A 32 19.65 -0.86 -0.73
CA GLY A 32 19.88 -1.86 -1.78
C GLY A 32 19.27 -1.46 -3.12
N VAL A 33 18.07 -0.91 -3.15
CA VAL A 33 17.43 -0.41 -4.38
C VAL A 33 18.20 0.80 -4.93
N LEU A 34 18.63 1.72 -4.07
CA LEU A 34 19.47 2.86 -4.46
C LEU A 34 20.85 2.43 -4.97
N ALA A 35 21.49 1.45 -4.32
CA ALA A 35 22.81 0.94 -4.73
C ALA A 35 22.75 0.16 -6.06
N VAL A 36 21.65 -0.55 -6.34
CA VAL A 36 21.44 -1.31 -7.57
C VAL A 36 21.28 -0.38 -8.78
N PHE A 37 20.55 0.72 -8.62
CA PHE A 37 20.42 1.74 -9.65
C PHE A 37 21.76 2.45 -9.94
N LEU A 38 22.51 2.81 -8.90
CA LEU A 38 23.83 3.44 -9.02
C LEU A 38 24.87 2.54 -9.70
N LEU A 39 24.81 1.23 -9.46
CA LEU A 39 25.74 0.26 -10.06
C LEU A 39 25.39 -0.09 -11.50
N GLY A 40 24.09 -0.06 -11.88
CA GLY A 40 23.65 -0.27 -13.28
C GLY A 40 24.05 0.85 -14.22
N LEU A 41 24.02 2.09 -13.76
CA LEU A 41 24.49 3.24 -14.53
C LEU A 41 26.02 3.33 -14.57
N GLY A 42 26.74 2.79 -13.56
CA GLY A 42 28.20 2.85 -13.45
C GLY A 42 28.95 1.99 -14.47
N SER A 43 28.39 0.88 -14.97
CA SER A 43 29.08 -0.02 -15.91
C SER A 43 29.20 0.53 -17.34
N GLY A 44 28.35 1.50 -17.73
CA GLY A 44 28.44 2.19 -19.02
C GLY A 44 29.41 3.39 -19.04
N TYR A 45 29.68 3.96 -17.89
CA TYR A 45 30.45 5.22 -17.75
C TYR A 45 31.88 5.07 -17.25
N LEU A 46 32.33 3.85 -16.87
CA LEU A 46 33.71 3.59 -16.42
C LEU A 46 34.81 3.87 -17.48
N LYS A 47 34.42 4.33 -18.67
CA LYS A 47 35.36 4.81 -19.70
C LYS A 47 35.61 6.33 -19.71
N TRP A 48 34.81 7.10 -18.97
CA TRP A 48 34.93 8.56 -18.93
C TRP A 48 34.95 9.00 -17.46
N GLY A 49 36.08 9.41 -17.01
CA GLY A 49 36.53 9.93 -15.74
C GLY A 49 35.46 10.04 -14.63
N GLN A 50 35.78 9.49 -13.47
CA GLN A 50 35.01 9.63 -12.23
C GLN A 50 34.82 11.12 -11.93
N ASP A 51 33.67 11.65 -12.36
CA ASP A 51 33.28 13.01 -12.05
C ASP A 51 32.28 12.93 -10.89
N GLU A 52 32.74 13.26 -9.68
CA GLU A 52 31.96 13.31 -8.44
C GLU A 52 30.64 14.10 -8.62
N THR A 53 30.62 15.03 -9.57
CA THR A 53 29.45 15.82 -9.94
C THR A 53 28.36 15.00 -10.67
N VAL A 54 28.71 13.94 -11.38
CA VAL A 54 27.76 13.07 -12.09
C VAL A 54 27.04 12.15 -11.13
N GLU A 55 27.77 11.54 -10.20
CA GLU A 55 27.17 10.67 -9.15
C GLU A 55 26.22 11.47 -8.25
N LEU A 56 26.59 12.66 -7.83
CA LEU A 56 25.75 13.56 -7.03
C LEU A 56 24.49 13.98 -7.78
N ARG A 57 24.59 14.22 -9.09
CA ARG A 57 23.43 14.57 -9.94
C ARG A 57 22.47 13.41 -10.06
N GLN A 58 22.97 12.21 -10.33
CA GLN A 58 22.16 10.99 -10.44
C GLN A 58 21.45 10.66 -9.12
N GLN A 59 22.18 10.78 -8.00
CA GLN A 59 21.59 10.58 -6.67
C GLN A 59 20.50 11.62 -6.38
N LYS A 60 20.68 12.86 -6.78
CA LYS A 60 19.67 13.91 -6.64
C LYS A 60 18.44 13.64 -7.50
N GLU A 61 18.63 13.23 -8.74
CA GLU A 61 17.53 12.87 -9.66
C GLU A 61 16.70 11.70 -9.11
N LEU A 62 17.35 10.67 -8.57
CA LEU A 62 16.67 9.55 -7.91
C LEU A 62 15.91 9.97 -6.66
N THR A 63 16.53 10.81 -5.82
CA THR A 63 15.86 11.33 -4.62
C THR A 63 14.62 12.13 -5.02
N THR A 64 14.75 13.00 -6.03
CA THR A 64 13.62 13.78 -6.54
C THR A 64 12.50 12.87 -7.08
N LEU A 65 12.85 11.81 -7.81
CA LEU A 65 11.88 10.86 -8.34
C LEU A 65 11.18 10.08 -7.22
N TYR A 66 11.95 9.64 -6.22
CA TYR A 66 11.40 8.98 -5.04
C TYR A 66 10.43 9.90 -4.27
N GLU A 67 10.76 11.18 -4.11
CA GLU A 67 9.88 12.17 -3.48
C GLU A 67 8.62 12.47 -4.30
N GLN A 68 8.66 12.34 -5.61
CA GLN A 68 7.45 12.42 -6.45
C GLN A 68 6.52 11.22 -6.23
N VAL A 69 7.07 10.02 -6.06
CA VAL A 69 6.33 8.78 -5.86
C VAL A 69 5.79 8.69 -4.43
N ASN A 70 6.66 8.96 -3.45
CA ASN A 70 6.34 8.91 -2.02
C ASN A 70 6.70 10.25 -1.37
N PRO A 71 5.84 11.29 -1.48
CA PRO A 71 6.05 12.57 -0.85
C PRO A 71 6.37 12.42 0.63
N LYS A 72 7.40 13.14 1.11
CA LYS A 72 7.87 13.02 2.49
C LYS A 72 6.79 13.36 3.52
N ASP A 73 5.97 14.36 3.20
CA ASP A 73 4.89 14.83 4.08
C ASP A 73 3.57 14.06 3.84
N GLY A 74 3.61 13.01 3.01
CA GLY A 74 2.45 12.21 2.65
C GLY A 74 1.65 12.79 1.48
N TYR A 75 0.54 12.13 1.18
CA TYR A 75 -0.45 12.59 0.20
C TYR A 75 -1.82 12.71 0.88
N ALA A 76 -2.41 13.90 0.82
CA ALA A 76 -3.73 14.17 1.41
C ALA A 76 -4.83 13.58 0.52
N LEU A 77 -5.70 12.78 1.12
CA LEU A 77 -6.92 12.27 0.52
C LEU A 77 -8.06 13.22 0.94
N PRO A 78 -8.88 13.76 0.02
CA PRO A 78 -9.91 14.74 0.38
C PRO A 78 -11.12 14.05 1.07
N ILE A 79 -10.86 13.30 2.12
CA ILE A 79 -11.81 12.52 2.92
C ILE A 79 -11.38 12.45 4.38
N SER A 80 -12.34 12.19 5.27
CA SER A 80 -12.11 11.92 6.68
C SER A 80 -12.69 10.56 7.10
N TYR A 81 -12.20 10.03 8.23
CA TYR A 81 -12.66 8.73 8.73
C TYR A 81 -14.09 8.77 9.28
N GLY A 82 -14.53 9.94 9.78
CA GLY A 82 -15.78 10.05 10.52
C GLY A 82 -15.83 9.08 11.71
N ASP A 83 -16.93 8.35 11.81
CA ASP A 83 -17.19 7.33 12.85
C ASP A 83 -16.90 5.88 12.39
N LEU A 84 -16.20 5.68 11.28
CA LEU A 84 -15.94 4.34 10.73
C LEU A 84 -15.20 3.43 11.72
N GLY A 85 -14.18 3.93 12.41
CA GLY A 85 -13.41 3.17 13.37
C GLY A 85 -14.27 2.56 14.50
N PRO A 86 -15.00 3.38 15.29
CA PRO A 86 -15.93 2.87 16.29
C PRO A 86 -16.95 1.87 15.75
N ARG A 87 -17.51 2.12 14.57
CA ARG A 87 -18.49 1.23 13.94
C ARG A 87 -17.91 -0.12 13.54
N LEU A 88 -16.66 -0.14 13.06
CA LEU A 88 -15.95 -1.39 12.74
C LEU A 88 -15.68 -2.23 14.00
N LEU A 89 -15.33 -1.59 15.12
CA LEU A 89 -15.16 -2.25 16.42
C LEU A 89 -16.50 -2.77 16.95
N GLU A 90 -17.54 -1.95 16.99
CA GLU A 90 -18.88 -2.31 17.45
C GLU A 90 -19.48 -3.45 16.62
N GLY A 91 -19.33 -3.39 15.29
CA GLY A 91 -19.75 -4.43 14.35
C GLY A 91 -18.99 -5.75 14.50
N GLY A 92 -17.84 -5.74 15.16
CA GLY A 92 -16.97 -6.90 15.34
C GLY A 92 -16.16 -7.22 14.08
N VAL A 93 -16.08 -6.27 13.13
CA VAL A 93 -15.24 -6.39 11.94
C VAL A 93 -13.76 -6.31 12.32
N ILE A 94 -13.45 -5.45 13.29
CA ILE A 94 -12.14 -5.35 13.91
C ILE A 94 -12.25 -5.77 15.38
N SER A 95 -11.44 -6.75 15.79
CA SER A 95 -11.06 -6.97 17.17
C SER A 95 -9.92 -6.03 17.51
N TYR A 96 -10.12 -5.07 18.42
CA TYR A 96 -9.07 -4.12 18.78
C TYR A 96 -7.77 -4.83 19.21
N ASP A 97 -7.89 -5.85 20.06
CA ASP A 97 -6.73 -6.58 20.59
C ASP A 97 -5.97 -7.32 19.48
N ALA A 98 -6.70 -8.02 18.60
CA ALA A 98 -6.07 -8.71 17.46
C ALA A 98 -5.44 -7.72 16.46
N PHE A 99 -6.11 -6.60 16.22
CA PHE A 99 -5.60 -5.56 15.33
C PHE A 99 -4.36 -4.88 15.91
N ALA A 100 -4.35 -4.52 17.19
CA ALA A 100 -3.18 -3.94 17.84
C ALA A 100 -2.00 -4.92 17.89
N ALA A 101 -2.27 -6.19 18.14
CA ALA A 101 -1.24 -7.22 18.26
C ALA A 101 -0.40 -7.41 16.97
N ILE A 102 -0.97 -7.24 15.77
CA ILE A 102 -0.18 -7.34 14.52
C ILE A 102 0.86 -6.23 14.41
N TYR A 103 0.55 -5.03 14.91
CA TYR A 103 1.46 -3.88 14.92
C TYR A 103 2.51 -4.01 16.03
N GLU A 104 2.11 -4.45 17.23
CA GLU A 104 3.05 -4.74 18.32
C GLU A 104 4.06 -5.82 17.92
N ASN A 105 3.58 -6.94 17.36
CA ASN A 105 4.43 -8.05 16.92
C ASN A 105 5.37 -7.66 15.78
N SER A 106 5.03 -6.66 14.97
CA SER A 106 5.90 -6.13 13.90
C SER A 106 6.92 -5.11 14.43
N GLY A 107 6.86 -4.74 15.70
CA GLY A 107 7.71 -3.72 16.31
C GLY A 107 7.30 -2.28 15.98
N ASN A 108 6.11 -2.08 15.42
CA ASN A 108 5.55 -0.78 15.08
C ASN A 108 4.15 -0.63 15.70
N PRO A 109 4.04 -0.49 17.03
CA PRO A 109 2.75 -0.44 17.71
C PRO A 109 1.88 0.71 17.19
N LEU A 110 0.55 0.56 17.31
CA LEU A 110 -0.38 1.60 16.91
C LEU A 110 -0.04 2.93 17.60
N SER A 111 -0.02 4.01 16.83
CA SER A 111 0.13 5.36 17.38
C SER A 111 -1.08 5.76 18.22
N ALA A 112 -0.93 6.81 19.03
CA ALA A 112 -2.06 7.39 19.78
C ALA A 112 -3.18 7.85 18.82
N GLU A 113 -2.82 8.45 17.67
CA GLU A 113 -3.75 8.88 16.63
C GLU A 113 -4.50 7.69 16.01
N GLN A 114 -3.80 6.62 15.63
CA GLN A 114 -4.43 5.41 15.06
C GLN A 114 -5.37 4.74 16.06
N THR A 115 -5.00 4.76 17.36
CA THR A 115 -5.85 4.28 18.44
C THR A 115 -7.10 5.14 18.60
N GLU A 116 -6.96 6.46 18.48
CA GLU A 116 -8.07 7.40 18.54
C GLU A 116 -9.03 7.22 17.37
N ILE A 117 -8.51 7.11 16.14
CA ILE A 117 -9.30 6.81 14.94
C ILE A 117 -10.13 5.55 15.11
N LEU A 118 -9.56 4.48 15.66
CA LEU A 118 -10.27 3.23 15.87
C LEU A 118 -11.36 3.35 16.94
N LYS A 119 -11.09 4.05 18.04
CA LYS A 119 -11.99 4.07 19.22
C LYS A 119 -13.04 5.16 19.16
N ASN A 120 -12.70 6.32 18.63
CA ASN A 120 -13.53 7.52 18.69
C ASN A 120 -13.85 8.11 17.30
N GLY A 121 -13.16 7.65 16.24
CA GLY A 121 -13.25 8.25 14.92
C GLY A 121 -12.38 9.48 14.77
N SER A 122 -12.44 10.12 13.61
CA SER A 122 -11.74 11.38 13.34
C SER A 122 -12.34 12.11 12.14
N ASP A 123 -12.55 13.40 12.28
CA ASP A 123 -12.97 14.29 11.19
C ASP A 123 -11.78 14.95 10.47
N GLU A 124 -10.55 14.64 10.90
CA GLU A 124 -9.34 15.11 10.23
C GLU A 124 -9.19 14.51 8.84
N GLU A 125 -8.61 15.28 7.92
CA GLU A 125 -8.31 14.82 6.57
C GLU A 125 -7.31 13.65 6.60
N ILE A 126 -7.57 12.61 5.83
CA ILE A 126 -6.68 11.45 5.77
C ILE A 126 -5.45 11.78 4.94
N VAL A 127 -4.28 11.68 5.54
CA VAL A 127 -3.00 11.79 4.85
C VAL A 127 -2.31 10.43 4.84
N ILE A 128 -2.10 9.83 3.66
CA ILE A 128 -1.31 8.60 3.56
C ILE A 128 0.18 8.92 3.58
N THR A 129 0.92 8.21 4.41
CA THR A 129 2.38 8.31 4.57
C THR A 129 3.00 6.92 4.59
N ALA A 130 4.32 6.83 4.47
CA ALA A 130 5.03 5.55 4.62
C ALA A 130 4.83 4.91 6.02
N GLN A 131 4.60 5.73 7.05
CA GLN A 131 4.42 5.27 8.43
C GLN A 131 3.02 4.68 8.69
N ASN A 132 1.99 5.22 8.03
CA ASN A 132 0.61 4.78 8.26
C ASN A 132 0.01 3.94 7.12
N ALA A 133 0.75 3.74 6.02
CA ALA A 133 0.25 3.04 4.84
C ALA A 133 -0.29 1.62 5.16
N HIS A 134 0.38 0.89 6.06
CA HIS A 134 -0.07 -0.43 6.51
C HIS A 134 -1.33 -0.35 7.38
N PHE A 135 -1.42 0.66 8.25
CA PHE A 135 -2.65 0.92 9.02
C PHE A 135 -3.82 1.22 8.09
N LEU A 136 -3.64 2.11 7.12
CA LEU A 136 -4.68 2.47 6.16
C LEU A 136 -5.10 1.28 5.30
N LEU A 137 -4.15 0.42 4.90
CA LEU A 137 -4.45 -0.82 4.18
C LEU A 137 -5.41 -1.70 4.99
N ASN A 138 -5.09 -2.00 6.24
CA ASN A 138 -5.92 -2.89 7.06
C ASN A 138 -7.23 -2.22 7.48
N PHE A 139 -7.23 -0.92 7.78
CA PHE A 139 -8.44 -0.16 8.10
C PHE A 139 -9.44 -0.17 6.94
N PHE A 140 -8.99 0.19 5.75
CA PHE A 140 -9.85 0.21 4.57
C PHE A 140 -10.18 -1.17 4.04
N TRP A 141 -9.35 -2.19 4.31
CA TRP A 141 -9.73 -3.57 4.05
C TRP A 141 -10.93 -3.97 4.91
N ALA A 142 -10.95 -3.63 6.20
CA ALA A 142 -12.10 -3.85 7.06
C ALA A 142 -13.34 -3.09 6.56
N VAL A 143 -13.20 -1.82 6.16
CA VAL A 143 -14.28 -1.01 5.60
C VAL A 143 -14.85 -1.67 4.34
N GLY A 144 -14.01 -1.90 3.33
CA GLY A 144 -14.44 -2.46 2.05
C GLY A 144 -15.06 -3.85 2.21
N LEU A 145 -14.53 -4.69 3.12
CA LEU A 145 -15.07 -6.03 3.39
C LEU A 145 -16.49 -5.97 3.98
N ALA A 146 -16.73 -5.06 4.93
CA ALA A 146 -17.96 -5.04 5.71
C ALA A 146 -19.05 -4.15 5.12
N ASN A 147 -18.69 -3.12 4.35
CA ASN A 147 -19.67 -2.20 3.78
C ASN A 147 -20.58 -2.90 2.78
N LYS A 148 -21.88 -2.64 2.86
CA LYS A 148 -22.86 -3.11 1.86
C LYS A 148 -22.63 -2.39 0.55
N ASN A 149 -22.31 -3.17 -0.48
CA ASN A 149 -22.08 -2.64 -1.83
C ASN A 149 -22.50 -3.69 -2.89
N SER A 150 -23.13 -3.24 -3.97
CA SER A 150 -23.53 -4.10 -5.09
C SER A 150 -22.34 -4.80 -5.75
N ILE A 151 -21.16 -4.22 -5.72
CA ILE A 151 -19.91 -4.84 -6.20
C ILE A 151 -19.65 -6.15 -5.43
N LEU A 152 -19.93 -6.18 -4.13
CA LEU A 152 -19.74 -7.36 -3.29
C LEU A 152 -20.90 -8.34 -3.33
N THR A 153 -22.13 -7.89 -3.54
CA THR A 153 -23.32 -8.76 -3.53
C THR A 153 -23.67 -9.32 -4.90
N ASP A 154 -23.42 -8.56 -5.95
CA ASP A 154 -23.86 -8.87 -7.33
C ASP A 154 -22.71 -8.80 -8.36
N GLY A 155 -21.53 -8.33 -7.93
CA GLY A 155 -20.38 -8.09 -8.80
C GLY A 155 -19.62 -9.35 -9.21
N PRO A 156 -18.58 -9.18 -10.04
CA PRO A 156 -17.89 -10.30 -10.69
C PRO A 156 -17.20 -11.24 -9.69
N MET A 157 -16.78 -10.79 -8.51
CA MET A 157 -16.17 -11.65 -7.51
C MET A 157 -17.18 -12.68 -6.96
N VAL A 158 -18.39 -12.25 -6.63
CA VAL A 158 -19.45 -13.14 -6.17
C VAL A 158 -19.88 -14.10 -7.27
N GLN A 159 -20.08 -13.60 -8.48
CA GLN A 159 -20.45 -14.44 -9.64
C GLN A 159 -19.43 -15.55 -9.90
N ASN A 160 -18.15 -15.30 -9.67
CA ASN A 160 -17.08 -16.28 -9.83
C ASN A 160 -16.76 -17.08 -8.56
N SER A 161 -17.44 -16.80 -7.42
CA SER A 161 -17.14 -17.46 -6.13
C SER A 161 -17.61 -18.91 -6.06
N GLY A 162 -18.64 -19.26 -6.84
CA GLY A 162 -19.34 -20.55 -6.70
C GLY A 162 -20.01 -20.69 -5.31
N GLY A 163 -20.38 -19.59 -4.68
CA GLY A 163 -20.94 -19.53 -3.32
C GLY A 163 -19.90 -19.61 -2.20
N GLN A 164 -18.61 -19.62 -2.54
CA GLN A 164 -17.51 -19.74 -1.56
C GLN A 164 -16.67 -18.45 -1.53
N ILE A 165 -17.27 -17.36 -1.07
CA ILE A 165 -16.61 -16.05 -1.07
C ILE A 165 -15.34 -16.02 -0.20
N ALA A 166 -15.29 -16.82 0.87
CA ALA A 166 -14.14 -16.92 1.77
C ALA A 166 -12.91 -17.57 1.13
N ARG A 167 -13.00 -18.10 -0.10
CA ARG A 167 -11.83 -18.61 -0.83
C ARG A 167 -10.91 -17.51 -1.34
N PHE A 168 -11.42 -16.29 -1.47
CA PHE A 168 -10.60 -15.13 -1.87
C PHE A 168 -9.82 -14.59 -0.69
N ALA A 169 -8.57 -14.19 -0.94
CA ALA A 169 -7.68 -13.64 0.09
C ALA A 169 -8.27 -12.39 0.77
N SER A 170 -8.99 -11.58 0.02
CA SER A 170 -9.69 -10.40 0.55
C SER A 170 -10.75 -10.72 1.60
N THR A 171 -11.30 -11.93 1.59
CA THR A 171 -12.36 -12.37 2.52
C THR A 171 -11.81 -13.37 3.52
N GLY A 172 -11.38 -14.55 3.07
CA GLY A 172 -10.85 -15.58 3.99
C GLY A 172 -9.54 -15.23 4.67
N GLY A 173 -8.78 -14.28 4.13
CA GLY A 173 -7.58 -13.75 4.75
C GLY A 173 -7.82 -12.75 5.88
N TRP A 174 -9.05 -12.25 6.06
CA TRP A 174 -9.37 -11.34 7.16
C TRP A 174 -9.52 -12.11 8.48
N THR A 175 -8.52 -12.04 9.33
CA THR A 175 -8.44 -12.78 10.60
C THR A 175 -8.54 -11.90 11.86
N LEU A 176 -8.76 -10.60 11.67
CA LEU A 176 -8.75 -9.59 12.74
C LEU A 176 -10.15 -9.29 13.30
N ALA A 177 -11.12 -10.15 13.02
CA ALA A 177 -12.51 -9.99 13.44
C ALA A 177 -12.84 -10.75 14.73
N THR A 178 -13.95 -10.36 15.37
CA THR A 178 -14.54 -11.09 16.52
C THR A 178 -15.59 -12.11 16.09
N LYS A 179 -15.96 -12.13 14.80
CA LYS A 179 -17.00 -12.98 14.20
C LYS A 179 -16.45 -13.67 12.94
N PRO A 180 -17.08 -14.75 12.48
CA PRO A 180 -16.76 -15.35 11.19
C PRO A 180 -16.86 -14.33 10.06
N VAL A 181 -15.84 -14.28 9.19
CA VAL A 181 -15.77 -13.31 8.08
C VAL A 181 -16.99 -13.39 7.14
N THR A 182 -17.59 -14.57 6.99
CA THR A 182 -18.78 -14.76 6.17
C THR A 182 -20.03 -14.07 6.72
N GLU A 183 -20.06 -13.77 8.02
CA GLU A 183 -21.13 -12.99 8.66
C GLU A 183 -20.88 -11.48 8.53
N LEU A 184 -19.66 -11.09 8.26
CA LEU A 184 -19.22 -9.69 8.18
C LEU A 184 -19.22 -9.16 6.74
N TYR A 185 -19.04 -10.04 5.76
CA TYR A 185 -18.95 -9.70 4.35
C TYR A 185 -20.22 -8.98 3.86
N ALA A 186 -20.07 -7.74 3.40
CA ALA A 186 -21.14 -6.87 2.91
C ALA A 186 -22.36 -6.79 3.87
N SER A 187 -22.12 -6.76 5.19
CA SER A 187 -23.18 -6.88 6.20
C SER A 187 -23.61 -5.56 6.83
N MET A 188 -22.80 -4.49 6.70
CA MET A 188 -22.99 -3.24 7.40
C MET A 188 -23.26 -2.07 6.45
N ASP A 189 -24.15 -1.17 6.81
CA ASP A 189 -24.33 0.13 6.13
C ASP A 189 -23.29 1.15 6.65
N LEU A 190 -22.00 0.93 6.40
CA LEU A 190 -20.93 1.82 6.85
C LEU A 190 -20.92 3.12 6.04
N ILE A 191 -21.02 2.99 4.73
CA ILE A 191 -20.92 4.09 3.76
C ILE A 191 -22.09 3.94 2.78
N PRO A 192 -23.26 4.50 3.09
CA PRO A 192 -24.38 4.49 2.15
C PRO A 192 -24.09 5.36 0.93
N LEU A 193 -24.29 4.80 -0.27
CA LEU A 193 -24.07 5.50 -1.54
C LEU A 193 -25.40 5.77 -2.25
N THR A 194 -25.52 6.94 -2.88
CA THR A 194 -26.59 7.14 -3.87
C THR A 194 -26.33 6.31 -5.13
N ALA A 195 -27.33 6.17 -6.01
CA ALA A 195 -27.14 5.43 -7.26
C ALA A 195 -26.06 6.04 -8.16
N GLU A 196 -25.92 7.36 -8.15
CA GLU A 196 -24.88 8.10 -8.90
C GLU A 196 -23.49 7.83 -8.31
N GLN A 197 -23.36 7.86 -6.98
CA GLN A 197 -22.12 7.55 -6.29
C GLN A 197 -21.70 6.09 -6.49
N GLN A 198 -22.64 5.16 -6.40
CA GLN A 198 -22.39 3.75 -6.67
C GLN A 198 -21.88 3.53 -8.11
N LYS A 199 -22.52 4.17 -9.10
CA LYS A 199 -22.07 4.11 -10.49
C LYS A 199 -20.67 4.69 -10.67
N LEU A 200 -20.36 5.80 -9.99
CA LEU A 200 -19.01 6.39 -9.98
C LEU A 200 -17.98 5.42 -9.43
N VAL A 201 -18.27 4.76 -8.29
CA VAL A 201 -17.37 3.74 -7.70
C VAL A 201 -17.15 2.59 -8.68
N GLU A 202 -18.20 2.07 -9.31
CA GLU A 202 -18.08 0.97 -10.28
C GLU A 202 -17.22 1.35 -11.49
N GLU A 203 -17.43 2.54 -12.06
CA GLU A 203 -16.66 3.06 -13.19
C GLU A 203 -15.18 3.20 -12.85
N VAL A 204 -14.86 3.84 -11.73
CA VAL A 204 -13.48 4.07 -11.29
C VAL A 204 -12.81 2.75 -10.88
N ALA A 205 -13.50 1.91 -10.11
CA ALA A 205 -12.97 0.61 -9.66
C ALA A 205 -12.63 -0.33 -10.82
N ALA A 206 -13.37 -0.27 -11.94
CA ALA A 206 -13.11 -1.07 -13.14
C ALA A 206 -11.79 -0.71 -13.84
N ALA A 207 -11.25 0.49 -13.61
CA ALA A 207 -10.06 1.00 -14.26
C ALA A 207 -8.81 1.03 -13.37
N ILE A 208 -8.95 0.82 -12.04
CA ILE A 208 -7.84 0.82 -11.09
C ILE A 208 -7.34 -0.62 -10.89
N TYR A 209 -6.06 -0.83 -11.20
CA TYR A 209 -5.31 -2.07 -10.99
C TYR A 209 -4.27 -1.90 -9.87
N ARG A 210 -3.64 -3.01 -9.47
CA ARG A 210 -2.60 -3.08 -8.46
C ARG A 210 -1.55 -4.13 -8.79
N PRO A 211 -0.27 -3.92 -8.45
CA PRO A 211 0.84 -4.79 -8.88
C PRO A 211 0.80 -6.22 -8.34
N CYS A 212 0.00 -6.50 -7.30
CA CYS A 212 -0.08 -7.83 -6.70
C CYS A 212 -0.90 -8.85 -7.50
N CYS A 213 -1.75 -8.41 -8.43
CA CYS A 213 -2.60 -9.29 -9.24
C CYS A 213 -3.00 -8.65 -10.57
N ASN A 214 -3.69 -9.42 -11.44
CA ASN A 214 -4.19 -8.91 -12.72
C ASN A 214 -5.65 -8.47 -12.68
N ASN A 215 -6.24 -8.38 -11.49
CA ASN A 215 -7.62 -7.96 -11.33
C ASN A 215 -7.72 -6.46 -11.04
N HIS A 216 -8.76 -5.83 -11.59
CA HIS A 216 -9.12 -4.45 -11.24
C HIS A 216 -9.89 -4.41 -9.91
N THR A 217 -10.04 -3.22 -9.33
CA THR A 217 -10.69 -3.03 -8.01
C THR A 217 -12.16 -3.44 -7.99
N LEU A 218 -12.86 -3.43 -9.13
CA LEU A 218 -14.22 -3.99 -9.25
C LEU A 218 -14.26 -5.52 -9.01
N PHE A 219 -13.11 -6.20 -9.03
CA PHE A 219 -12.91 -7.58 -8.61
C PHE A 219 -11.94 -7.60 -7.41
N PRO A 220 -12.41 -7.28 -6.19
CA PRO A 220 -11.56 -7.03 -5.02
C PRO A 220 -11.15 -8.33 -4.31
N ASP A 221 -10.43 -9.23 -5.00
CA ASP A 221 -10.08 -10.58 -4.55
C ASP A 221 -8.89 -10.65 -3.57
N CYS A 222 -8.13 -9.58 -3.43
CA CYS A 222 -7.03 -9.46 -2.46
C CYS A 222 -7.27 -8.31 -1.47
N ASN A 223 -6.50 -8.28 -0.37
CA ASN A 223 -6.57 -7.23 0.65
C ASN A 223 -6.44 -5.81 0.06
N HIS A 224 -5.47 -5.56 -0.82
CA HIS A 224 -5.30 -4.25 -1.46
C HIS A 224 -6.50 -3.85 -2.34
N GLY A 225 -7.08 -4.81 -3.07
CA GLY A 225 -8.27 -4.54 -3.87
C GLY A 225 -9.48 -4.22 -3.02
N MET A 226 -9.68 -4.93 -1.92
CA MET A 226 -10.76 -4.69 -0.97
C MET A 226 -10.57 -3.36 -0.23
N ALA A 227 -9.34 -3.06 0.17
CA ALA A 227 -9.01 -1.78 0.80
C ALA A 227 -9.22 -0.61 -0.18
N MET A 228 -8.77 -0.73 -1.42
CA MET A 228 -9.00 0.29 -2.44
C MET A 228 -10.50 0.52 -2.68
N LEU A 229 -11.32 -0.55 -2.72
CA LEU A 229 -12.77 -0.42 -2.82
C LEU A 229 -13.32 0.42 -1.66
N GLY A 230 -12.94 0.13 -0.41
CA GLY A 230 -13.37 0.91 0.76
C GLY A 230 -12.96 2.39 0.68
N VAL A 231 -11.77 2.70 0.17
CA VAL A 231 -11.34 4.09 -0.08
C VAL A 231 -12.24 4.76 -1.13
N LEU A 232 -12.49 4.09 -2.26
CA LEU A 232 -13.30 4.66 -3.35
C LEU A 232 -14.76 4.90 -2.90
N GLU A 233 -15.33 3.99 -2.09
CA GLU A 233 -16.65 4.17 -1.50
C GLU A 233 -16.70 5.42 -0.60
N LEU A 234 -15.71 5.58 0.28
CA LEU A 234 -15.63 6.74 1.16
C LEU A 234 -15.45 8.04 0.36
N MET A 235 -14.57 8.03 -0.64
CA MET A 235 -14.34 9.18 -1.52
C MET A 235 -15.62 9.59 -2.26
N ALA A 236 -16.34 8.63 -2.83
CA ALA A 236 -17.59 8.90 -3.53
C ALA A 236 -18.67 9.45 -2.59
N SER A 237 -18.80 8.88 -1.37
CA SER A 237 -19.78 9.33 -0.37
C SER A 237 -19.53 10.77 0.08
N GLN A 238 -18.26 11.19 0.11
CA GLN A 238 -17.85 12.54 0.52
C GLN A 238 -17.69 13.50 -0.67
N GLY A 239 -18.17 13.09 -1.87
CA GLY A 239 -18.31 13.96 -3.02
C GLY A 239 -17.07 14.13 -3.90
N ALA A 240 -16.11 13.23 -3.80
CA ALA A 240 -14.93 13.25 -4.68
C ALA A 240 -15.31 12.99 -6.15
N THR A 241 -14.58 13.65 -7.05
CA THR A 241 -14.72 13.42 -8.49
C THR A 241 -13.94 12.18 -8.93
N ALA A 242 -14.26 11.63 -10.12
CA ALA A 242 -13.47 10.52 -10.68
C ALA A 242 -11.98 10.87 -10.80
N ASP A 243 -11.63 12.06 -11.21
CA ASP A 243 -10.23 12.50 -11.32
C ASP A 243 -9.53 12.50 -9.98
N ALA A 244 -10.17 12.98 -8.91
CA ALA A 244 -9.63 12.94 -7.56
C ALA A 244 -9.45 11.50 -7.06
N MET A 245 -10.39 10.58 -7.40
CA MET A 245 -10.30 9.16 -7.01
C MET A 245 -9.14 8.46 -7.73
N PHE A 246 -8.91 8.73 -9.02
CA PHE A 246 -7.76 8.18 -9.75
C PHE A 246 -6.44 8.72 -9.20
N GLU A 247 -6.37 10.02 -8.91
CA GLU A 247 -5.16 10.63 -8.35
C GLU A 247 -4.86 10.07 -6.95
N ALA A 248 -5.87 9.91 -6.10
CA ALA A 248 -5.75 9.25 -4.81
C ALA A 248 -5.23 7.81 -4.96
N ALA A 249 -5.81 7.03 -5.87
CA ALA A 249 -5.39 5.65 -6.12
C ALA A 249 -3.93 5.56 -6.62
N LYS A 250 -3.45 6.53 -7.40
CA LYS A 250 -2.05 6.62 -7.84
C LYS A 250 -1.11 6.70 -6.64
N TYR A 251 -1.38 7.59 -5.70
CA TYR A 251 -0.53 7.74 -4.52
C TYR A 251 -0.74 6.63 -3.48
N ILE A 252 -1.95 6.12 -3.30
CA ILE A 252 -2.21 4.96 -2.43
C ILE A 252 -1.41 3.75 -2.93
N ASN A 253 -1.45 3.44 -4.22
CA ASN A 253 -0.61 2.38 -4.81
C ASN A 253 0.89 2.67 -4.61
N ALA A 254 1.32 3.93 -4.67
CA ALA A 254 2.71 4.30 -4.44
C ALA A 254 3.19 3.96 -3.03
N TYR A 255 2.35 4.16 -2.01
CA TYR A 255 2.68 3.79 -0.64
C TYR A 255 2.52 2.30 -0.34
N TRP A 256 1.56 1.62 -0.99
CA TRP A 256 1.37 0.17 -0.81
C TRP A 256 2.35 -0.68 -1.62
N PHE A 257 2.84 -0.15 -2.76
CA PHE A 257 3.76 -0.83 -3.69
C PHE A 257 4.93 0.09 -4.08
N PRO A 258 5.73 0.56 -3.11
CA PRO A 258 6.71 1.62 -3.36
C PRO A 258 7.76 1.25 -4.41
N GLN A 259 8.18 -0.02 -4.45
CA GLN A 259 9.16 -0.46 -5.44
C GLN A 259 8.58 -0.47 -6.86
N GLN A 260 7.42 -1.10 -7.05
CA GLN A 260 6.78 -1.21 -8.37
C GLN A 260 6.39 0.17 -8.91
N THR A 261 5.95 1.07 -8.03
CA THR A 261 5.60 2.43 -8.44
C THR A 261 6.84 3.26 -8.78
N LEU A 262 7.94 3.09 -8.05
CA LEU A 262 9.22 3.73 -8.42
C LEU A 262 9.73 3.22 -9.78
N GLU A 263 9.64 1.92 -10.04
CA GLU A 263 9.97 1.34 -11.34
C GLU A 263 9.09 1.92 -12.45
N THR A 264 7.78 2.07 -12.20
CA THR A 264 6.84 2.73 -13.13
C THR A 264 7.22 4.19 -13.37
N ALA A 265 7.62 4.94 -12.35
CA ALA A 265 8.06 6.32 -12.48
C ALA A 265 9.33 6.44 -13.34
N ILE A 266 10.31 5.54 -13.13
CA ILE A 266 11.52 5.46 -13.97
C ILE A 266 11.15 5.13 -15.41
N TYR A 267 10.25 4.18 -15.62
CA TYR A 267 9.78 3.78 -16.95
C TYR A 267 9.13 4.96 -17.68
N LEU A 268 8.24 5.70 -17.03
CA LEU A 268 7.57 6.88 -17.59
C LEU A 268 8.57 7.97 -17.98
N GLN A 269 9.54 8.25 -17.11
CA GLN A 269 10.57 9.25 -17.40
C GLN A 269 11.47 8.86 -18.59
N LEU A 270 11.85 7.59 -18.67
CA LEU A 270 12.75 7.11 -19.72
C LEU A 270 12.07 6.94 -21.07
N ASN A 271 10.88 6.35 -21.11
CA ASN A 271 10.22 5.97 -22.35
C ASN A 271 9.23 7.04 -22.86
N GLU A 272 8.54 7.73 -21.91
CA GLU A 272 7.47 8.67 -22.27
C GLU A 272 7.89 10.13 -22.02
N LYS A 273 9.01 10.38 -21.32
CA LYS A 273 9.46 11.71 -20.89
C LYS A 273 8.46 12.45 -19.99
N ILE A 274 7.76 11.70 -19.15
CA ILE A 274 6.74 12.19 -18.24
C ILE A 274 7.22 11.96 -16.81
N ASP A 275 7.15 13.01 -15.97
CA ASP A 275 7.39 12.90 -14.53
C ASP A 275 6.18 12.26 -13.85
N PHE A 276 6.40 11.41 -12.85
CA PHE A 276 5.34 10.69 -12.13
C PHE A 276 4.28 11.64 -11.55
N ALA A 277 4.70 12.77 -10.97
CA ALA A 277 3.78 13.73 -10.37
C ALA A 277 2.78 14.31 -11.40
N SER A 278 3.22 14.51 -12.65
CA SER A 278 2.40 15.06 -13.74
C SER A 278 1.76 14.00 -14.64
N ALA A 279 2.08 12.70 -14.41
CA ALA A 279 1.53 11.62 -15.19
C ALA A 279 0.02 11.47 -14.96
N ASP A 280 -0.73 11.22 -16.03
CA ASP A 280 -2.15 10.89 -15.94
C ASP A 280 -2.36 9.71 -14.98
N ALA A 281 -3.12 9.94 -13.92
CA ALA A 281 -3.37 8.92 -12.90
C ALA A 281 -4.05 7.68 -13.49
N ARG A 282 -4.94 7.82 -14.48
CA ARG A 282 -5.58 6.69 -15.16
C ARG A 282 -4.59 5.81 -15.90
N LEU A 283 -3.57 6.40 -16.50
CA LEU A 283 -2.48 5.66 -17.12
C LEU A 283 -1.68 4.89 -16.07
N VAL A 284 -1.31 5.58 -14.96
CA VAL A 284 -0.45 5.01 -13.92
C VAL A 284 -1.12 3.84 -13.21
N VAL A 285 -2.41 3.98 -12.79
CA VAL A 285 -3.13 2.91 -12.08
C VAL A 285 -3.80 1.91 -13.02
N GLY A 286 -3.70 2.12 -14.32
CA GLY A 286 -4.33 1.28 -15.34
C GLY A 286 -3.65 -0.08 -15.52
N ASN A 287 -4.33 -0.98 -16.23
CA ASN A 287 -3.87 -2.35 -16.48
C ASN A 287 -2.44 -2.41 -17.01
N LYS A 288 -2.08 -1.52 -17.96
CA LYS A 288 -0.80 -1.53 -18.67
C LYS A 288 0.41 -1.36 -17.74
N LEU A 289 0.28 -0.58 -16.66
CA LEU A 289 1.40 -0.26 -15.77
C LEU A 289 1.24 -0.83 -14.36
N SER A 290 -0.01 -0.94 -13.87
CA SER A 290 -0.29 -1.26 -12.48
C SER A 290 -0.92 -2.63 -12.22
N SER A 291 -1.17 -3.45 -13.25
CA SER A 291 -1.47 -4.87 -13.01
C SER A 291 -0.18 -5.66 -12.73
N ALA A 292 -0.30 -6.89 -12.21
CA ALA A 292 0.87 -7.76 -12.03
C ALA A 292 1.65 -7.98 -13.35
N SER A 293 0.93 -8.17 -14.46
CA SER A 293 1.54 -8.29 -15.78
C SER A 293 2.15 -6.97 -16.25
N GLY A 294 1.49 -5.83 -15.99
CA GLY A 294 1.99 -4.50 -16.34
C GLY A 294 3.25 -4.14 -15.57
N ALA A 295 3.23 -4.32 -14.25
CA ALA A 295 4.41 -4.13 -13.40
C ALA A 295 5.56 -5.07 -13.79
N GLY A 296 5.26 -6.33 -14.13
CA GLY A 296 6.22 -7.28 -14.66
C GLY A 296 6.87 -6.79 -15.97
N MET A 297 6.08 -6.29 -16.91
CA MET A 297 6.58 -5.71 -18.17
C MET A 297 7.50 -4.50 -17.93
N VAL A 298 7.11 -3.61 -17.00
CA VAL A 298 7.94 -2.47 -16.60
C VAL A 298 9.27 -2.95 -16.02
N HIS A 299 9.22 -3.91 -15.10
CA HIS A 299 10.40 -4.50 -14.47
C HIS A 299 11.35 -5.11 -15.53
N GLU A 300 10.82 -5.92 -16.46
CA GLU A 300 11.59 -6.55 -17.55
C GLU A 300 12.23 -5.52 -18.47
N ASP A 301 11.51 -4.44 -18.83
CA ASP A 301 12.05 -3.35 -19.66
C ASP A 301 13.22 -2.65 -18.98
N LEU A 302 13.08 -2.32 -17.69
CA LEU A 302 14.15 -1.69 -16.93
C LEU A 302 15.35 -2.62 -16.73
N GLN A 303 15.09 -3.93 -16.53
CA GLN A 303 16.13 -4.94 -16.42
C GLN A 303 16.91 -5.10 -17.75
N ALA A 304 16.20 -5.16 -18.87
CA ALA A 304 16.83 -5.23 -20.21
C ALA A 304 17.71 -4.01 -20.51
N LYS A 305 17.38 -2.85 -19.94
CA LYS A 305 18.17 -1.63 -20.01
C LYS A 305 19.34 -1.58 -19.01
N GLY A 306 19.52 -2.60 -18.19
CA GLY A 306 20.58 -2.69 -17.17
C GLY A 306 20.38 -1.75 -15.98
N LEU A 307 19.16 -1.26 -15.77
CA LEU A 307 18.81 -0.34 -14.70
C LEU A 307 18.43 -1.06 -13.39
N LEU A 308 18.08 -2.34 -13.48
CA LEU A 308 17.79 -3.20 -12.33
C LEU A 308 18.73 -4.40 -12.34
N LYS A 309 19.26 -4.78 -11.17
CA LYS A 309 19.95 -6.07 -11.04
C LYS A 309 18.91 -7.20 -11.01
N GLN A 310 19.26 -8.33 -11.64
CA GLN A 310 18.49 -9.56 -11.55
C GLN A 310 18.31 -9.91 -10.06
N ALA A 311 17.07 -9.80 -9.56
CA ALA A 311 16.76 -10.32 -8.23
C ALA A 311 16.85 -11.85 -8.28
N PRO A 312 17.51 -12.51 -7.31
CA PRO A 312 17.37 -13.95 -7.17
C PRO A 312 15.89 -14.23 -6.91
N GLY A 313 15.26 -15.06 -7.76
CA GLY A 313 13.83 -15.30 -7.87
C GLY A 313 13.05 -15.22 -6.55
N GLN A 314 12.31 -14.17 -6.39
CA GLN A 314 11.24 -14.10 -5.42
C GLN A 314 9.93 -14.02 -6.18
N GLY A 315 9.26 -15.17 -6.26
CA GLY A 315 7.84 -15.20 -6.61
C GLY A 315 7.09 -14.33 -5.61
N GLY A 316 6.27 -13.41 -6.14
CA GLY A 316 5.44 -12.54 -5.33
C GLY A 316 4.52 -13.37 -4.44
N SER A 317 4.86 -13.44 -3.18
CA SER A 317 3.99 -13.93 -2.12
C SER A 317 3.27 -12.72 -1.56
N CYS A 318 1.94 -12.69 -1.71
CA CYS A 318 1.07 -11.90 -0.83
C CYS A 318 1.19 -12.54 0.56
N ALA A 319 2.26 -12.22 1.29
CA ALA A 319 2.42 -12.63 2.67
C ALA A 319 1.83 -11.53 3.57
N ASN A 320 0.96 -11.97 4.48
CA ASN A 320 0.30 -11.23 5.56
C ASN A 320 1.29 -10.50 6.45
#